data_9416282ec8ad71d32364bbaa459df1ff
#
_entry.id   9416282ec8ad71d32364bbaa459df1ff
#
_cell.length_a   1.000
_cell.length_b   1.000
_cell.length_c   1.000
_cell.angle_alpha   90.00
_cell.angle_beta   90.00
_cell.angle_gamma   90.00
#
_symmetry.space_group_name_H-M   'P 1'
#
loop_
_entity.id
_entity.type
_entity.pdbx_description
1 polymer ?
#
loop_
_entity_poly.entity_id
_entity_poly.type
_entity_poly.pdbx_seq_one_letter_code
_entity_poly.pdbx_strand_id
1 'polypeptide(L)'
;AHGTSDGQKTMGIITLVLISAGYQASGTGPEWWVILAAGCAIGLGTYSGGWRIMRTMGKGLCDIESPQGFAAETASTAAILASSHLGFALSTTHVCSGSILGSGIGRHTEVRWATAGKMVIAWLVTLPAAALVGAVTSAVAGAGTWGVIVDLGLLAVMAALIVRQANQHKVDHRNVNDSTQVGVRKGSAVAGGTAA
;
A
#
# COMPACT_ATOMS: atom_id res chain seq x y z
N ALA A 1 8.75 9.89 1.47
CA ALA A 1 7.98 9.83 0.20
C ALA A 1 6.58 9.25 0.41
N HIS A 2 6.44 8.06 1.03
CA HIS A 2 5.12 7.43 1.26
C HIS A 2 4.18 8.33 2.09
N GLY A 3 4.62 8.82 3.25
CA GLY A 3 3.83 9.71 4.08
C GLY A 3 3.44 11.01 3.38
N THR A 4 4.34 11.58 2.59
CA THR A 4 4.09 12.79 1.80
C THR A 4 3.00 12.57 0.75
N SER A 5 3.02 11.45 0.03
CA SER A 5 2.01 11.17 -1.01
C SER A 5 0.68 10.73 -0.40
N ASP A 6 0.67 9.67 0.38
CA ASP A 6 -0.59 9.05 0.85
C ASP A 6 -1.22 9.81 2.02
N GLY A 7 -0.40 10.48 2.85
CA GLY A 7 -0.89 11.39 3.88
C GLY A 7 -1.64 12.58 3.29
N GLN A 8 -1.09 13.22 2.29
CA GLN A 8 -1.73 14.37 1.64
C GLN A 8 -3.05 14.01 0.96
N LYS A 9 -3.16 12.82 0.32
CA LYS A 9 -4.42 12.35 -0.27
C LYS A 9 -5.52 12.22 0.80
N THR A 10 -5.19 11.58 1.91
CA THR A 10 -6.15 11.40 3.03
C THR A 10 -6.56 12.74 3.62
N MET A 11 -5.60 13.64 3.87
CA MET A 11 -5.87 14.99 4.35
C MET A 11 -6.76 15.76 3.38
N GLY A 12 -6.48 15.68 2.07
CA GLY A 12 -7.26 16.33 1.03
C GLY A 12 -8.70 15.86 0.99
N ILE A 13 -8.95 14.56 1.10
CA ILE A 13 -10.32 14.00 1.11
C ILE A 13 -11.08 14.48 2.36
N ILE A 14 -10.48 14.41 3.54
CA ILE A 14 -11.10 14.90 4.79
C ILE A 14 -11.42 16.39 4.67
N THR A 15 -10.49 17.19 4.17
CA THR A 15 -10.68 18.63 3.96
C THR A 15 -11.83 18.91 2.98
N LEU A 16 -11.91 18.17 1.87
CA LEU A 16 -13.04 18.30 0.92
C LEU A 16 -14.39 17.98 1.57
N VAL A 17 -14.45 16.96 2.42
CA VAL A 17 -15.66 16.64 3.18
C VAL A 17 -16.03 17.77 4.13
N LEU A 18 -15.07 18.34 4.86
CA LEU A 18 -15.30 19.47 5.77
C LEU A 18 -15.81 20.71 5.03
N ILE A 19 -15.23 21.01 3.86
CA ILE A 19 -15.69 22.11 3.00
C ILE A 19 -17.09 21.86 2.49
N SER A 20 -17.38 20.67 1.98
CA SER A 20 -18.72 20.33 1.43
C SER A 20 -19.80 20.33 2.51
N ALA A 21 -19.46 20.01 3.75
CA ALA A 21 -20.35 20.06 4.90
C ALA A 21 -20.48 21.46 5.53
N GLY A 22 -19.74 22.47 5.02
CA GLY A 22 -19.80 23.84 5.52
C GLY A 22 -19.01 24.10 6.80
N TYR A 23 -18.19 23.16 7.27
CA TYR A 23 -17.37 23.34 8.46
C TYR A 23 -16.05 24.07 8.18
N GLN A 24 -15.64 24.18 6.92
CA GLN A 24 -14.40 24.82 6.53
C GLN A 24 -14.59 25.66 5.27
N ALA A 25 -13.89 26.82 5.18
CA ALA A 25 -13.99 27.70 4.01
C ALA A 25 -13.29 27.10 2.78
N SER A 26 -13.86 27.32 1.60
CA SER A 26 -13.25 26.90 0.34
C SER A 26 -11.90 27.60 0.12
N GLY A 27 -10.90 26.84 -0.36
CA GLY A 27 -9.55 27.35 -0.62
C GLY A 27 -8.62 27.37 0.57
N THR A 28 -9.04 26.91 1.74
CA THR A 28 -8.17 26.71 2.91
C THR A 28 -7.51 25.33 2.87
N GLY A 29 -6.28 25.25 3.42
CA GLY A 29 -5.56 23.99 3.57
C GLY A 29 -6.14 23.11 4.70
N PRO A 30 -5.62 21.88 4.87
CA PRO A 30 -6.07 21.00 5.94
C PRO A 30 -5.89 21.62 7.32
N GLU A 31 -6.87 21.44 8.18
CA GLU A 31 -6.79 21.82 9.58
C GLU A 31 -5.68 21.03 10.31
N TRP A 32 -5.05 21.65 11.31
CA TRP A 32 -3.91 21.05 12.03
C TRP A 32 -4.24 19.68 12.64
N TRP A 33 -5.45 19.47 13.14
CA TRP A 33 -5.89 18.19 13.69
C TRP A 33 -6.06 17.11 12.61
N VAL A 34 -6.46 17.48 11.38
CA VAL A 34 -6.53 16.57 10.22
C VAL A 34 -5.12 16.09 9.88
N ILE A 35 -4.13 16.99 9.91
CA ILE A 35 -2.72 16.65 9.66
C ILE A 35 -2.22 15.65 10.69
N LEU A 36 -2.46 15.93 11.99
CA LEU A 36 -2.06 15.04 13.07
C LEU A 36 -2.76 13.68 13.00
N ALA A 37 -4.07 13.66 12.80
CA ALA A 37 -4.86 12.43 12.72
C ALA A 37 -4.40 11.56 11.55
N ALA A 38 -4.24 12.11 10.35
CA ALA A 38 -3.77 11.39 9.18
C ALA A 38 -2.32 10.90 9.36
N GLY A 39 -1.43 11.73 9.90
CA GLY A 39 -0.05 11.37 10.19
C GLY A 39 0.06 10.22 11.20
N CYS A 40 -0.67 10.29 12.30
CA CYS A 40 -0.74 9.23 13.30
C CYS A 40 -1.32 7.93 12.72
N ALA A 41 -2.41 8.02 11.94
CA ALA A 41 -3.04 6.85 11.32
C ALA A 41 -2.08 6.13 10.35
N ILE A 42 -1.38 6.88 9.50
CA ILE A 42 -0.37 6.31 8.59
C ILE A 42 0.81 5.70 9.36
N GLY A 43 1.31 6.40 10.39
CA GLY A 43 2.40 5.90 11.23
C GLY A 43 2.04 4.58 11.91
N LEU A 44 0.87 4.50 12.55
CA LEU A 44 0.37 3.29 13.19
C LEU A 44 0.08 2.17 12.17
N GLY A 45 -0.50 2.52 11.02
CA GLY A 45 -0.75 1.57 9.93
C GLY A 45 0.53 0.94 9.39
N THR A 46 1.55 1.75 9.16
CA THR A 46 2.88 1.29 8.70
C THR A 46 3.54 0.40 9.77
N TYR A 47 3.49 0.80 11.02
CA TYR A 47 4.04 0.01 12.13
C TYR A 47 3.38 -1.37 12.24
N SER A 48 2.06 -1.45 12.09
CA SER A 48 1.31 -2.70 12.27
C SER A 48 1.29 -3.58 11.03
N GLY A 49 1.29 -3.02 9.82
CA GLY A 49 1.06 -3.74 8.55
C GLY A 49 2.25 -3.79 7.58
N GLY A 50 3.29 -3.00 7.79
CA GLY A 50 4.40 -2.84 6.85
C GLY A 50 5.20 -4.11 6.54
N TRP A 51 5.31 -5.04 7.49
CA TRP A 51 6.09 -6.27 7.34
C TRP A 51 5.61 -7.16 6.18
N ARG A 52 4.29 -7.23 5.93
CA ARG A 52 3.73 -8.00 4.81
C ARG A 52 4.12 -7.43 3.46
N ILE A 53 4.06 -6.11 3.34
CA ILE A 53 4.44 -5.39 2.12
C ILE A 53 5.93 -5.56 1.88
N MET A 54 6.76 -5.39 2.90
CA MET A 54 8.21 -5.61 2.83
C MET A 54 8.56 -7.02 2.34
N ARG A 55 7.87 -8.06 2.84
CA ARG A 55 8.07 -9.42 2.38
C ARG A 55 7.75 -9.58 0.89
N THR A 56 6.56 -9.09 0.47
CA THR A 56 6.11 -9.26 -0.92
C THR A 56 6.99 -8.48 -1.89
N MET A 57 7.33 -7.24 -1.58
CA MET A 57 8.14 -6.40 -2.44
C MET A 57 9.62 -6.77 -2.41
N GLY A 58 10.15 -7.13 -1.23
CA GLY A 58 11.57 -7.45 -1.07
C GLY A 58 11.96 -8.87 -1.52
N LYS A 59 11.02 -9.83 -1.52
CA LYS A 59 11.29 -11.23 -1.85
C LYS A 59 10.34 -11.81 -2.91
N GLY A 60 9.22 -11.16 -3.14
CA GLY A 60 8.16 -11.68 -4.02
C GLY A 60 8.31 -11.31 -5.49
N LEU A 61 8.95 -10.19 -5.82
CA LEU A 61 9.06 -9.69 -7.19
C LEU A 61 10.34 -10.14 -7.89
N CYS A 62 11.47 -9.95 -7.25
CA CYS A 62 12.79 -10.41 -7.70
C CYS A 62 13.72 -10.55 -6.49
N ASP A 63 14.87 -11.19 -6.69
CA ASP A 63 15.91 -11.23 -5.67
C ASP A 63 16.69 -9.91 -5.70
N ILE A 64 16.56 -9.12 -4.62
CA ILE A 64 17.14 -7.79 -4.51
C ILE A 64 18.41 -7.85 -3.67
N GLU A 65 19.51 -7.37 -4.24
CA GLU A 65 20.73 -7.07 -3.51
C GLU A 65 20.75 -5.60 -3.07
N SER A 66 21.61 -5.27 -2.11
CA SER A 66 21.67 -3.92 -1.53
C SER A 66 21.82 -2.79 -2.56
N PRO A 67 22.67 -2.89 -3.60
CA PRO A 67 22.78 -1.84 -4.62
C PRO A 67 21.50 -1.67 -5.45
N GLN A 68 20.81 -2.77 -5.76
CA GLN A 68 19.53 -2.74 -6.48
C GLN A 68 18.43 -2.11 -5.63
N GLY A 69 18.38 -2.48 -4.34
CA GLY A 69 17.45 -1.89 -3.38
C GLY A 69 17.63 -0.38 -3.29
N PHE A 70 18.88 0.08 -3.16
CA PHE A 70 19.20 1.49 -3.12
C PHE A 70 18.78 2.23 -4.41
N ALA A 71 19.03 1.66 -5.57
CA ALA A 71 18.64 2.24 -6.85
C ALA A 71 17.10 2.33 -6.98
N ALA A 72 16.39 1.25 -6.63
CA ALA A 72 14.93 1.21 -6.66
C ALA A 72 14.30 2.21 -5.68
N GLU A 73 14.82 2.30 -4.46
CA GLU A 73 14.38 3.26 -3.42
C GLU A 73 14.62 4.71 -3.86
N THR A 74 15.78 5.00 -4.40
CA THR A 74 16.13 6.35 -4.87
C THR A 74 15.22 6.76 -6.02
N ALA A 75 15.02 5.89 -7.01
CA ALA A 75 14.16 6.16 -8.16
C ALA A 75 12.71 6.36 -7.74
N SER A 76 12.18 5.49 -6.87
CA SER A 76 10.80 5.62 -6.39
C SER A 76 10.61 6.85 -5.52
N THR A 77 11.56 7.17 -4.64
CA THR A 77 11.51 8.38 -3.81
C THR A 77 11.53 9.64 -4.68
N ALA A 78 12.42 9.71 -5.65
CA ALA A 78 12.49 10.85 -6.57
C ALA A 78 11.18 11.02 -7.35
N ALA A 79 10.63 9.94 -7.91
CA ALA A 79 9.37 9.99 -8.66
C ALA A 79 8.18 10.42 -7.78
N ILE A 80 8.06 9.87 -6.56
CA ILE A 80 6.96 10.20 -5.64
C ILE A 80 7.06 11.65 -5.17
N LEU A 81 8.24 12.12 -4.78
CA LEU A 81 8.41 13.49 -4.31
C LEU A 81 8.20 14.51 -5.45
N ALA A 82 8.74 14.25 -6.64
CA ALA A 82 8.52 15.11 -7.80
C ALA A 82 7.03 15.19 -8.15
N SER A 83 6.33 14.06 -8.18
CA SER A 83 4.90 13.99 -8.44
C SER A 83 4.09 14.75 -7.37
N SER A 84 4.40 14.54 -6.09
CA SER A 84 3.73 15.26 -4.99
C SER A 84 3.94 16.76 -5.08
N HIS A 85 5.12 17.22 -5.49
CA HIS A 85 5.43 18.64 -5.67
C HIS A 85 4.68 19.26 -6.86
N LEU A 86 4.46 18.48 -7.91
CA LEU A 86 3.70 18.90 -9.09
C LEU A 86 2.17 18.73 -8.92
N GLY A 87 1.71 18.23 -7.78
CA GLY A 87 0.29 18.03 -7.49
C GLY A 87 -0.32 16.76 -8.13
N PHE A 88 0.49 15.85 -8.65
CA PHE A 88 0.00 14.58 -9.21
C PHE A 88 -0.08 13.51 -8.12
N ALA A 89 -1.24 12.86 -8.02
CA ALA A 89 -1.44 11.74 -7.09
C ALA A 89 -0.95 10.43 -7.71
N LEU A 90 0.28 9.99 -7.36
CA LEU A 90 0.78 8.68 -7.73
C LEU A 90 0.46 7.64 -6.65
N SER A 91 0.33 6.37 -7.06
CA SER A 91 0.31 5.25 -6.13
C SER A 91 1.74 4.89 -5.74
N THR A 92 2.06 5.00 -4.46
CA THR A 92 3.38 4.65 -3.92
C THR A 92 3.72 3.18 -4.18
N THR A 93 2.74 2.28 -4.08
CA THR A 93 2.92 0.85 -4.35
C THR A 93 3.23 0.58 -5.83
N HIS A 94 2.57 1.26 -6.77
CA HIS A 94 2.86 1.12 -8.20
C HIS A 94 4.28 1.59 -8.53
N VAL A 95 4.66 2.76 -8.02
CA VAL A 95 5.99 3.33 -8.27
C VAL A 95 7.08 2.45 -7.67
N CYS A 96 6.95 2.03 -6.40
CA CYS A 96 7.94 1.16 -5.77
C CYS A 96 8.03 -0.21 -6.45
N SER A 97 6.90 -0.82 -6.81
CA SER A 97 6.91 -2.11 -7.53
C SER A 97 7.57 -1.99 -8.91
N GLY A 98 7.26 -0.90 -9.63
CA GLY A 98 7.88 -0.60 -10.92
C GLY A 98 9.39 -0.37 -10.81
N SER A 99 9.84 0.36 -9.80
CA SER A 99 11.27 0.60 -9.55
C SER A 99 12.03 -0.68 -9.20
N ILE A 100 11.43 -1.56 -8.39
CA ILE A 100 11.99 -2.86 -8.05
C ILE A 100 12.09 -3.75 -9.29
N LEU A 101 11.02 -3.85 -10.08
CA LEU A 101 11.02 -4.60 -11.33
C LEU A 101 12.04 -4.05 -12.32
N GLY A 102 12.08 -2.72 -12.50
CA GLY A 102 13.04 -2.05 -13.37
C GLY A 102 14.49 -2.31 -12.96
N SER A 103 14.78 -2.25 -11.67
CA SER A 103 16.10 -2.57 -11.12
C SER A 103 16.48 -4.05 -11.33
N GLY A 104 15.50 -4.97 -11.17
CA GLY A 104 15.69 -6.39 -11.44
C GLY A 104 15.98 -6.68 -12.90
N ILE A 105 15.18 -6.11 -13.82
CA ILE A 105 15.37 -6.27 -15.27
C ILE A 105 16.72 -5.68 -15.71
N GLY A 106 17.06 -4.50 -15.25
CA GLY A 106 18.31 -3.82 -15.60
C GLY A 106 19.56 -4.60 -15.20
N ARG A 107 19.46 -5.44 -14.16
CA ARG A 107 20.55 -6.31 -13.71
C ARG A 107 20.43 -7.77 -14.21
N HIS A 108 19.45 -8.06 -15.04
CA HIS A 108 19.18 -9.41 -15.54
C HIS A 108 18.93 -10.45 -14.42
N THR A 109 18.37 -10.02 -13.26
CA THR A 109 17.95 -10.95 -12.22
C THR A 109 16.62 -11.59 -12.58
N GLU A 110 16.36 -12.79 -12.06
CA GLU A 110 15.10 -13.49 -12.31
C GLU A 110 13.92 -12.71 -11.74
N VAL A 111 13.03 -12.26 -12.60
CA VAL A 111 11.78 -11.57 -12.26
C VAL A 111 10.65 -12.58 -12.15
N ARG A 112 9.91 -12.54 -11.03
CA ARG A 112 8.76 -13.42 -10.79
C ARG A 112 7.49 -12.82 -11.40
N TRP A 113 7.35 -12.96 -12.72
CA TRP A 113 6.23 -12.41 -13.48
C TRP A 113 4.85 -12.86 -13.00
N ALA A 114 4.76 -14.06 -12.40
CA ALA A 114 3.51 -14.53 -11.80
C ALA A 114 3.06 -13.66 -10.61
N THR A 115 4.00 -13.18 -9.79
CA THR A 115 3.70 -12.25 -8.69
C THR A 115 3.36 -10.86 -9.23
N ALA A 116 4.13 -10.36 -10.18
CA ALA A 116 3.85 -9.08 -10.84
C ALA A 116 2.47 -9.07 -11.49
N GLY A 117 2.11 -10.13 -12.22
CA GLY A 117 0.79 -10.27 -12.84
C GLY A 117 -0.36 -10.27 -11.83
N LYS A 118 -0.22 -10.96 -10.70
CA LYS A 118 -1.21 -10.92 -9.61
C LYS A 118 -1.38 -9.52 -9.03
N MET A 119 -0.29 -8.76 -8.91
CA MET A 119 -0.34 -7.37 -8.44
C MET A 119 -1.10 -6.48 -9.44
N VAL A 120 -0.81 -6.61 -10.74
CA VAL A 120 -1.52 -5.85 -11.79
C VAL A 120 -3.01 -6.16 -11.77
N ILE A 121 -3.41 -7.42 -11.66
CA ILE A 121 -4.82 -7.81 -11.56
C ILE A 121 -5.45 -7.19 -10.31
N ALA A 122 -4.76 -7.26 -9.16
CA ALA A 122 -5.25 -6.64 -7.93
C ALA A 122 -5.47 -5.12 -8.12
N TRP A 123 -4.55 -4.42 -8.78
CA TRP A 123 -4.69 -2.99 -9.05
C TRP A 123 -5.88 -2.68 -9.96
N LEU A 124 -6.12 -3.49 -11.00
CA LEU A 124 -7.27 -3.31 -11.89
C LEU A 124 -8.61 -3.56 -11.17
N VAL A 125 -8.64 -4.50 -10.25
CA VAL A 125 -9.85 -4.84 -9.48
C VAL A 125 -10.14 -3.81 -8.38
N THR A 126 -9.12 -3.13 -7.84
CA THR A 126 -9.33 -2.17 -6.73
C THR A 126 -10.24 -1.01 -7.11
N LEU A 127 -10.15 -0.47 -8.34
CA LEU A 127 -11.00 0.65 -8.77
C LEU A 127 -12.48 0.29 -8.80
N PRO A 128 -12.92 -0.76 -9.52
CA PRO A 128 -14.34 -1.13 -9.53
C PRO A 128 -14.83 -1.61 -8.16
N ALA A 129 -14.00 -2.30 -7.39
CA ALA A 129 -14.36 -2.71 -6.03
C ALA A 129 -14.57 -1.52 -5.10
N ALA A 130 -13.66 -0.54 -5.12
CA ALA A 130 -13.80 0.68 -4.32
C ALA A 130 -15.02 1.51 -4.75
N ALA A 131 -15.28 1.62 -6.05
CA ALA A 131 -16.46 2.31 -6.58
C ALA A 131 -17.76 1.63 -6.11
N LEU A 132 -17.82 0.29 -6.16
CA LEU A 132 -18.99 -0.46 -5.70
C LEU A 132 -19.23 -0.26 -4.20
N VAL A 133 -18.19 -0.41 -3.38
CA VAL A 133 -18.30 -0.19 -1.93
C VAL A 133 -18.72 1.26 -1.63
N GLY A 134 -18.09 2.25 -2.28
CA GLY A 134 -18.45 3.65 -2.12
C GLY A 134 -19.88 3.97 -2.53
N ALA A 135 -20.37 3.37 -3.62
CA ALA A 135 -21.75 3.54 -4.04
C ALA A 135 -22.76 2.94 -3.03
N VAL A 136 -22.46 1.73 -2.53
CA VAL A 136 -23.32 1.07 -1.54
C VAL A 136 -23.36 1.86 -0.23
N THR A 137 -22.20 2.25 0.33
CA THR A 137 -22.14 3.03 1.56
C THR A 137 -22.79 4.40 1.40
N SER A 138 -22.61 5.07 0.26
CA SER A 138 -23.28 6.34 -0.03
C SER A 138 -24.80 6.19 -0.10
N ALA A 139 -25.29 5.11 -0.72
CA ALA A 139 -26.75 4.83 -0.78
C ALA A 139 -27.33 4.53 0.60
N VAL A 140 -26.62 3.76 1.43
CA VAL A 140 -27.03 3.46 2.81
C VAL A 140 -26.99 4.71 3.69
N ALA A 141 -25.94 5.51 3.61
CA ALA A 141 -25.81 6.77 4.35
C ALA A 141 -26.93 7.76 3.98
N GLY A 142 -27.37 7.75 2.70
CA GLY A 142 -28.48 8.57 2.20
C GLY A 142 -29.83 8.26 2.85
N ALA A 143 -29.99 7.13 3.52
CA ALA A 143 -31.18 6.78 4.31
C ALA A 143 -31.28 7.55 5.66
N GLY A 144 -30.39 8.50 5.91
CA GLY A 144 -30.37 9.35 7.10
C GLY A 144 -29.55 8.75 8.25
N THR A 145 -29.83 9.20 9.47
CA THR A 145 -29.01 8.85 10.66
C THR A 145 -28.89 7.34 10.86
N TRP A 146 -29.92 6.58 10.60
CA TRP A 146 -29.87 5.11 10.71
C TRP A 146 -28.92 4.49 9.69
N GLY A 147 -28.86 5.01 8.48
CA GLY A 147 -27.93 4.56 7.45
C GLY A 147 -26.47 4.78 7.90
N VAL A 148 -26.17 5.94 8.46
CA VAL A 148 -24.83 6.24 8.99
C VAL A 148 -24.44 5.28 10.12
N ILE A 149 -25.37 4.96 11.04
CA ILE A 149 -25.11 3.99 12.12
C ILE A 149 -24.83 2.60 11.55
N VAL A 150 -25.56 2.17 10.54
CA VAL A 150 -25.33 0.88 9.86
C VAL A 150 -23.96 0.87 9.19
N ASP A 151 -23.57 1.92 8.47
CA ASP A 151 -22.26 2.02 7.82
C ASP A 151 -21.11 1.98 8.82
N LEU A 152 -21.23 2.70 9.94
CA LEU A 152 -20.23 2.65 11.02
C LEU A 152 -20.15 1.25 11.64
N GLY A 153 -21.28 0.59 11.82
CA GLY A 153 -21.32 -0.80 12.29
C GLY A 153 -20.62 -1.77 11.34
N LEU A 154 -20.91 -1.67 10.03
CA LEU A 154 -20.26 -2.47 9.00
C LEU A 154 -18.76 -2.20 8.93
N LEU A 155 -18.34 -0.95 9.03
CA LEU A 155 -16.93 -0.55 9.05
C LEU A 155 -16.21 -1.14 10.27
N ALA A 156 -16.84 -1.10 11.44
CA ALA A 156 -16.28 -1.69 12.67
C ALA A 156 -16.15 -3.22 12.57
N VAL A 157 -17.16 -3.90 12.00
CA VAL A 157 -17.14 -5.34 11.75
C VAL A 157 -16.04 -5.70 10.75
N MET A 158 -15.95 -5.00 9.63
CA MET A 158 -14.88 -5.20 8.64
C MET A 158 -13.50 -4.99 9.25
N ALA A 159 -13.30 -3.92 10.01
CA ALA A 159 -12.04 -3.66 10.69
C ALA A 159 -11.68 -4.80 11.67
N ALA A 160 -12.64 -5.27 12.45
CA ALA A 160 -12.44 -6.41 13.37
C ALA A 160 -12.07 -7.70 12.63
N LEU A 161 -12.74 -8.00 11.50
CA LEU A 161 -12.42 -9.17 10.67
C LEU A 161 -11.02 -9.08 10.06
N ILE A 162 -10.64 -7.91 9.54
CA ILE A 162 -9.29 -7.66 8.99
C ILE A 162 -8.23 -7.85 10.07
N VAL A 163 -8.42 -7.27 11.26
CA VAL A 163 -7.49 -7.42 12.39
C VAL A 163 -7.40 -8.89 12.83
N ARG A 164 -8.53 -9.59 12.91
CA ARG A 164 -8.55 -11.02 13.24
C ARG A 164 -7.78 -11.85 12.22
N GLN A 165 -8.01 -11.62 10.93
CA GLN A 165 -7.32 -12.33 9.86
C GLN A 165 -5.83 -11.95 9.79
N ALA A 166 -5.49 -10.70 10.02
CA ALA A 166 -4.11 -10.24 10.11
C ALA A 166 -3.36 -10.93 11.26
N ASN A 167 -4.02 -11.15 12.38
CA ASN A 167 -3.43 -11.80 13.55
C ASN A 167 -3.22 -13.32 13.37
N GLN A 168 -3.98 -13.99 12.50
CA GLN A 168 -3.80 -15.42 12.21
C GLN A 168 -2.53 -15.70 11.39
N HIS A 169 -2.09 -14.76 10.58
CA HIS A 169 -0.91 -14.89 9.72
C HIS A 169 0.06 -13.72 9.97
N LYS A 170 0.55 -13.60 11.19
CA LYS A 170 1.47 -12.50 11.56
C LYS A 170 2.77 -12.60 10.78
N VAL A 171 3.10 -11.52 10.09
CA VAL A 171 4.43 -11.29 9.55
C VAL A 171 5.10 -10.27 10.45
N ASP A 172 6.26 -10.60 11.00
CA ASP A 172 7.06 -9.74 11.85
C ASP A 172 8.54 -9.76 11.41
N HIS A 173 9.39 -9.05 12.15
CA HIS A 173 10.82 -8.98 11.85
C HIS A 173 11.54 -10.35 11.87
N ARG A 174 10.96 -11.37 12.52
CA ARG A 174 11.56 -12.71 12.63
C ARG A 174 11.30 -13.57 11.39
N ASN A 175 10.16 -13.37 10.75
CA ASN A 175 9.73 -14.20 9.61
C ASN A 175 9.60 -13.45 8.28
N VAL A 176 9.90 -12.14 8.25
CA VAL A 176 9.81 -11.30 7.05
C VAL A 176 10.68 -11.82 5.89
N ASN A 177 11.80 -12.47 6.21
CA ASN A 177 12.73 -13.05 5.22
C ASN A 177 12.38 -14.48 4.80
N ASP A 178 11.31 -15.08 5.34
CA ASP A 178 10.90 -16.43 4.98
C ASP A 178 10.20 -16.42 3.62
N SER A 179 10.91 -16.91 2.60
CA SER A 179 10.43 -16.99 1.22
C SER A 179 9.42 -18.12 0.97
N THR A 180 9.29 -19.08 1.88
CA THR A 180 8.41 -20.25 1.70
C THR A 180 6.94 -19.85 1.63
N GLN A 181 6.54 -18.81 2.35
CA GLN A 181 5.15 -18.32 2.38
C GLN A 181 4.79 -17.42 1.19
N VAL A 182 5.76 -16.97 0.39
CA VAL A 182 5.51 -16.16 -0.81
C VAL A 182 5.30 -17.03 -2.06
N GLY A 183 5.33 -18.35 -1.91
CA GLY A 183 5.21 -19.30 -3.03
C GLY A 183 6.45 -19.32 -3.94
N VAL A 184 7.56 -18.83 -3.43
CA VAL A 184 8.86 -18.92 -4.11
C VAL A 184 9.31 -20.37 -4.03
N ARG A 185 9.19 -21.11 -5.14
CA ARG A 185 9.86 -22.40 -5.29
C ARG A 185 11.36 -22.16 -5.11
N LYS A 186 11.99 -22.73 -4.08
CA LYS A 186 13.44 -22.80 -4.02
C LYS A 186 13.90 -23.43 -5.34
N GLY A 187 14.55 -22.63 -6.17
CA GLY A 187 15.31 -23.18 -7.30
C GLY A 187 16.20 -24.27 -6.71
N SER A 188 16.19 -25.45 -7.32
CA SER A 188 17.06 -26.56 -6.94
C SER A 188 18.47 -25.98 -6.79
N ALA A 189 19.01 -26.10 -5.59
CA ALA A 189 20.43 -25.85 -5.38
C ALA A 189 21.17 -26.66 -6.44
N VAL A 190 21.83 -25.97 -7.35
CA VAL A 190 22.80 -26.60 -8.24
C VAL A 190 23.81 -27.23 -7.32
N ALA A 191 23.78 -28.55 -7.25
CA ALA A 191 24.83 -29.38 -6.67
C ALA A 191 26.08 -29.14 -7.55
N GLY A 192 26.79 -28.08 -7.24
CA GLY A 192 28.11 -27.78 -7.80
C GLY A 192 29.11 -28.67 -7.11
N GLY A 193 29.56 -29.65 -7.85
CA GLY A 193 30.44 -30.71 -7.45
C GLY A 193 31.71 -30.30 -6.75
N THR A 194 31.99 -30.99 -5.71
CA THR A 194 33.32 -31.37 -5.32
C THR A 194 33.94 -32.25 -6.42
N ALA A 195 34.93 -31.76 -7.06
CA ALA A 195 35.87 -32.59 -7.79
C ALA A 195 37.27 -32.01 -7.68
N ALA A 196 38.12 -32.78 -6.96
CA ALA A 196 39.56 -32.91 -7.01
C ALA A 196 40.42 -31.63 -6.96
#